data_e61617dae7ab389e378a1d17dc108901
#
_entry.id   e61617dae7ab389e378a1d17dc108901
#
_cell.length_a   1.000
_cell.length_b   1.000
_cell.length_c   1.000
_cell.angle_alpha   90.00
_cell.angle_beta   90.00
_cell.angle_gamma   90.00
#
_symmetry.space_group_name_H-M   'P 1'
#
loop_
_entity.id
_entity.type
_entity.pdbx_description
1 polymer ?
#
loop_
_entity_poly.entity_id
_entity_poly.type
_entity_poly.pdbx_seq_one_letter_code
_entity_poly.pdbx_strand_id
1 'polypeptide(L)'
;VTREQAIQDAESGRLGGLAERPGNPSVFKLDLLKQIPEGEAISYYKNGDFIDLCAGPHVMRTGNIGAFRLTTVASAYYKGDEKNPQLQRIYGTAFKNKTEMEAYFTMLEEAKKRDHRKIGAEMGLFAIDTEYVGPGMPLWLPKGTVLVEELEKLAKETEFQAGYVRVRTPHLAKEKMYKTSGHLPYYADSMFPPMELGEEEKDKAALKDITEKTEAFEESLVKTFEQIYPEFKKKPVSESEFFAALEKIPAQIRESLTDTAIKKMFADAVTFRHLEREKYYLKAMNCPHHHRIFAAEPRSYRDLPLRLAEYGCCYRYEQSGELFGLMRVRSLNMNDAHIYCTEDQFADEFKA
;
A
#
# COMPACT_ATOMS: atom_id res chain seq x y z
N VAL A 1 -1.89 32.09 -22.45
CA VAL A 1 -0.77 32.15 -23.40
C VAL A 1 -0.80 30.94 -24.30
N THR A 2 -0.15 31.02 -25.48
CA THR A 2 0.05 29.86 -26.34
C THR A 2 1.12 28.92 -25.77
N ARG A 3 1.13 27.66 -26.20
CA ARG A 3 2.14 26.69 -25.77
C ARG A 3 3.56 27.11 -26.20
N GLU A 4 3.70 27.62 -27.44
CA GLU A 4 4.95 28.10 -28.00
C GLU A 4 5.50 29.24 -27.16
N GLN A 5 4.65 30.21 -26.78
CA GLN A 5 5.04 31.32 -25.93
C GLN A 5 5.46 30.83 -24.55
N ALA A 6 4.74 29.85 -23.98
CA ALA A 6 5.07 29.31 -22.67
C ALA A 6 6.42 28.55 -22.67
N ILE A 7 6.73 27.82 -23.74
CA ILE A 7 8.02 27.16 -23.91
C ILE A 7 9.13 28.18 -24.04
N GLN A 8 8.95 29.21 -24.87
CA GLN A 8 9.93 30.29 -25.05
C GLN A 8 10.20 31.03 -23.73
N ASP A 9 9.16 31.33 -22.95
CA ASP A 9 9.29 32.01 -21.67
C ASP A 9 10.00 31.11 -20.63
N ALA A 10 9.78 29.80 -20.67
CA ALA A 10 10.48 28.84 -19.81
C ALA A 10 11.96 28.69 -20.21
N GLU A 11 12.27 28.64 -21.52
CA GLU A 11 13.64 28.55 -22.05
C GLU A 11 14.45 29.81 -21.74
N SER A 12 13.83 30.98 -21.82
CA SER A 12 14.46 32.25 -21.49
C SER A 12 14.65 32.48 -19.97
N GLY A 13 14.13 31.59 -19.11
CA GLY A 13 14.21 31.75 -17.67
C GLY A 13 13.26 32.80 -17.10
N ARG A 14 12.24 33.23 -17.84
CA ARG A 14 11.26 34.23 -17.41
C ARG A 14 10.26 33.70 -16.40
N LEU A 15 9.99 32.38 -16.40
CA LEU A 15 9.03 31.75 -15.54
C LEU A 15 9.65 31.30 -14.21
N GLY A 16 8.89 31.39 -13.12
CA GLY A 16 9.28 30.88 -11.81
C GLY A 16 10.17 31.80 -10.99
N GLY A 17 10.10 33.10 -11.22
CA GLY A 17 10.88 34.09 -10.44
C GLY A 17 12.38 34.02 -10.68
N LEU A 18 12.81 33.40 -11.76
CA LEU A 18 14.22 33.30 -12.15
C LEU A 18 14.75 34.54 -12.90
N ALA A 19 14.06 35.67 -12.77
CA ALA A 19 14.53 36.95 -13.36
C ALA A 19 15.95 37.31 -12.91
N GLU A 20 16.40 36.80 -11.76
CA GLU A 20 17.78 36.94 -11.27
C GLU A 20 18.76 35.97 -11.98
N ARG A 21 18.29 35.08 -12.83
CA ARG A 21 19.08 34.13 -13.62
C ARG A 21 18.65 34.14 -15.09
N PRO A 22 18.75 35.30 -15.77
CA PRO A 22 18.38 35.38 -17.18
C PRO A 22 19.20 34.39 -18.00
N GLY A 23 18.54 33.67 -18.88
CA GLY A 23 19.19 32.70 -19.78
C GLY A 23 19.41 31.30 -19.17
N ASN A 24 18.90 31.03 -17.95
CA ASN A 24 18.94 29.67 -17.36
C ASN A 24 17.55 29.03 -17.46
N PRO A 25 17.33 28.11 -18.42
CA PRO A 25 16.02 27.48 -18.59
C PRO A 25 15.61 26.66 -17.39
N SER A 26 14.33 26.72 -17.01
CA SER A 26 13.78 25.84 -15.96
C SER A 26 13.42 24.49 -16.57
N VAL A 27 14.30 23.50 -16.41
CA VAL A 27 14.06 22.13 -16.90
C VAL A 27 12.76 21.53 -16.35
N PHE A 28 12.38 21.87 -15.12
CA PHE A 28 11.14 21.40 -14.50
C PHE A 28 9.90 22.04 -15.13
N LYS A 29 9.95 23.33 -15.48
CA LYS A 29 8.84 24.02 -16.18
C LYS A 29 8.66 23.49 -17.59
N LEU A 30 9.75 23.25 -18.30
CA LEU A 30 9.72 22.64 -19.63
C LEU A 30 9.13 21.23 -19.59
N ASP A 31 9.48 20.44 -18.57
CA ASP A 31 8.91 19.12 -18.40
C ASP A 31 7.40 19.16 -18.06
N LEU A 32 6.96 20.08 -17.24
CA LEU A 32 5.54 20.30 -16.95
C LEU A 32 4.76 20.72 -18.19
N LEU A 33 5.30 21.65 -19.00
CA LEU A 33 4.66 22.10 -20.23
C LEU A 33 4.45 20.99 -21.25
N LYS A 34 5.36 20.01 -21.31
CA LYS A 34 5.21 18.82 -22.18
C LYS A 34 4.06 17.91 -21.76
N GLN A 35 3.67 17.94 -20.50
CA GLN A 35 2.61 17.07 -19.94
C GLN A 35 1.21 17.66 -20.05
N ILE A 36 1.08 18.97 -20.28
CA ILE A 36 -0.22 19.60 -20.50
C ILE A 36 -0.79 19.09 -21.83
N PRO A 37 -1.99 18.51 -21.86
CA PRO A 37 -2.62 18.02 -23.09
C PRO A 37 -2.76 19.09 -24.17
N GLU A 38 -2.76 18.70 -25.45
CA GLU A 38 -3.03 19.62 -26.55
C GLU A 38 -4.45 20.17 -26.45
N GLY A 39 -4.60 21.48 -26.65
CA GLY A 39 -5.88 22.18 -26.54
C GLY A 39 -6.25 22.64 -25.14
N GLU A 40 -5.49 22.25 -24.12
CA GLU A 40 -5.70 22.76 -22.76
C GLU A 40 -5.10 24.17 -22.63
N ALA A 41 -5.84 25.08 -21.95
CA ALA A 41 -5.45 26.45 -21.76
C ALA A 41 -4.28 26.59 -20.79
N ILE A 42 -3.21 27.24 -21.24
CA ILE A 42 -2.05 27.55 -20.40
C ILE A 42 -2.20 28.98 -19.86
N SER A 43 -2.18 29.12 -18.54
CA SER A 43 -2.32 30.40 -17.85
C SER A 43 -1.10 30.76 -17.01
N TYR A 44 -0.82 32.05 -16.94
CA TYR A 44 0.18 32.65 -16.08
C TYR A 44 -0.46 33.44 -14.97
N TYR A 45 0.17 33.42 -13.83
CA TYR A 45 -0.13 34.36 -12.76
C TYR A 45 1.05 35.26 -12.49
N LYS A 46 0.78 36.55 -12.35
CA LYS A 46 1.80 37.60 -12.16
C LYS A 46 1.60 38.25 -10.80
N ASN A 47 2.68 38.36 -10.04
CA ASN A 47 2.73 39.11 -8.79
C ASN A 47 4.00 40.00 -8.76
N GLY A 48 3.84 41.29 -9.07
CA GLY A 48 4.99 42.14 -9.31
C GLY A 48 5.78 41.65 -10.54
N ASP A 49 7.06 41.35 -10.34
CA ASP A 49 7.95 40.82 -11.39
C ASP A 49 7.95 39.30 -11.42
N PHE A 50 7.33 38.66 -10.44
CA PHE A 50 7.20 37.20 -10.42
C PHE A 50 6.09 36.74 -11.35
N ILE A 51 6.43 35.87 -12.31
CA ILE A 51 5.48 35.29 -13.26
C ILE A 51 5.69 33.76 -13.25
N ASP A 52 4.62 32.99 -13.14
CA ASP A 52 4.70 31.54 -13.19
C ASP A 52 3.45 30.89 -13.81
N LEU A 53 3.62 29.62 -14.24
CA LEU A 53 2.53 28.75 -14.68
C LEU A 53 1.62 28.44 -13.51
N CYS A 54 0.34 28.70 -13.64
CA CYS A 54 -0.65 28.26 -12.66
C CYS A 54 -2.06 28.23 -13.23
N ALA A 55 -2.83 27.20 -12.91
CA ALA A 55 -4.23 27.06 -13.30
C ALA A 55 -5.19 27.83 -12.35
N GLY A 56 -4.71 28.32 -11.21
CA GLY A 56 -5.55 28.95 -10.18
C GLY A 56 -6.34 27.95 -9.34
N PRO A 57 -7.34 28.40 -8.57
CA PRO A 57 -7.70 29.81 -8.36
C PRO A 57 -6.72 30.57 -7.47
N HIS A 58 -6.72 31.90 -7.59
CA HIS A 58 -5.90 32.80 -6.78
C HIS A 58 -6.74 33.90 -6.14
N VAL A 59 -6.25 34.47 -5.04
CA VAL A 59 -6.82 35.71 -4.47
C VAL A 59 -6.59 36.85 -5.45
N MET A 60 -7.51 37.80 -5.50
CA MET A 60 -7.47 38.95 -6.41
C MET A 60 -6.21 39.82 -6.24
N ARG A 61 -5.67 39.87 -5.04
CA ARG A 61 -4.42 40.57 -4.68
C ARG A 61 -3.84 39.99 -3.40
N THR A 62 -2.52 40.02 -3.28
CA THR A 62 -1.79 39.52 -2.10
C THR A 62 -2.17 40.25 -0.81
N GLY A 63 -2.60 41.50 -0.89
CA GLY A 63 -3.13 42.25 0.27
C GLY A 63 -4.41 41.67 0.88
N ASN A 64 -5.09 40.75 0.20
CA ASN A 64 -6.23 40.01 0.77
C ASN A 64 -5.79 38.88 1.71
N ILE A 65 -4.49 38.56 1.74
CA ILE A 65 -3.91 37.57 2.67
C ILE A 65 -3.62 38.33 3.97
N GLY A 66 -4.38 38.08 5.02
CA GLY A 66 -4.27 38.82 6.27
C GLY A 66 -3.03 38.50 7.09
N ALA A 67 -2.67 37.20 7.14
CA ALA A 67 -1.45 36.71 7.78
C ALA A 67 -0.98 35.41 7.13
N PHE A 68 0.33 35.22 7.05
CA PHE A 68 0.90 33.94 6.63
C PHE A 68 2.16 33.60 7.42
N ARG A 69 2.51 32.33 7.47
CA ARG A 69 3.76 31.87 8.08
C ARG A 69 4.31 30.67 7.29
N LEU A 70 5.59 30.72 6.97
CA LEU A 70 6.33 29.55 6.50
C LEU A 70 6.61 28.64 7.68
N THR A 71 6.38 27.34 7.52
CA THR A 71 6.40 26.37 8.64
C THR A 71 7.60 25.47 8.60
N THR A 72 7.87 24.83 7.47
CA THR A 72 8.96 23.86 7.34
C THR A 72 9.55 23.86 5.93
N VAL A 73 10.79 23.36 5.82
CA VAL A 73 11.42 23.00 4.58
C VAL A 73 11.70 21.49 4.64
N ALA A 74 11.34 20.76 3.63
CA ALA A 74 11.58 19.34 3.52
C ALA A 74 12.14 18.97 2.16
N SER A 75 12.93 17.91 2.10
CA SER A 75 13.35 17.31 0.83
C SER A 75 12.18 16.61 0.16
N ALA A 76 12.09 16.73 -1.15
CA ALA A 76 11.11 16.00 -1.95
C ALA A 76 11.70 15.66 -3.31
N TYR A 77 11.57 14.41 -3.74
CA TYR A 77 11.96 14.03 -5.08
C TYR A 77 10.98 14.60 -6.10
N TYR A 78 11.49 15.07 -7.23
CA TYR A 78 10.65 15.57 -8.31
C TYR A 78 9.68 14.47 -8.78
N LYS A 79 8.38 14.79 -8.84
CA LYS A 79 7.29 13.84 -9.14
C LYS A 79 7.18 12.64 -8.18
N GLY A 80 7.79 12.69 -7.01
CA GLY A 80 7.72 11.62 -6.02
C GLY A 80 8.57 10.38 -6.33
N ASP A 81 9.37 10.39 -7.38
CA ASP A 81 10.25 9.30 -7.77
C ASP A 81 11.68 9.56 -7.23
N GLU A 82 12.21 8.63 -6.45
CA GLU A 82 13.55 8.71 -5.85
C GLU A 82 14.70 8.76 -6.86
N LYS A 83 14.45 8.35 -8.11
CA LYS A 83 15.40 8.43 -9.23
C LYS A 83 15.52 9.84 -9.79
N ASN A 84 14.57 10.71 -9.50
CA ASN A 84 14.54 12.09 -9.95
C ASN A 84 15.34 13.02 -9.03
N PRO A 85 15.71 14.22 -9.49
CA PRO A 85 16.40 15.20 -8.66
C PRO A 85 15.65 15.52 -7.39
N GLN A 86 16.39 15.65 -6.29
CA GLN A 86 15.85 16.06 -5.01
C GLN A 86 15.66 17.59 -4.99
N LEU A 87 14.46 18.03 -4.65
CA LEU A 87 14.07 19.42 -4.52
C LEU A 87 13.81 19.78 -3.06
N GLN A 88 13.77 21.06 -2.77
CA GLN A 88 13.32 21.58 -1.47
C GLN A 88 11.84 21.98 -1.59
N ARG A 89 11.02 21.43 -0.69
CA ARG A 89 9.61 21.78 -0.58
C ARG A 89 9.41 22.68 0.62
N ILE A 90 8.93 23.89 0.37
CA ILE A 90 8.63 24.87 1.41
C ILE A 90 7.15 24.79 1.74
N TYR A 91 6.85 24.59 3.01
CA TYR A 91 5.49 24.56 3.53
C TYR A 91 5.15 25.88 4.21
N GLY A 92 3.91 26.29 4.09
CA GLY A 92 3.40 27.49 4.73
C GLY A 92 1.89 27.42 4.85
N THR A 93 1.35 28.30 5.65
CA THR A 93 -0.10 28.46 5.82
C THR A 93 -0.47 29.92 5.89
N ALA A 94 -1.68 30.26 5.45
CA ALA A 94 -2.20 31.63 5.42
C ALA A 94 -3.58 31.70 6.10
N PHE A 95 -3.88 32.82 6.71
CA PHE A 95 -5.10 33.07 7.47
C PHE A 95 -5.67 34.43 7.12
N LYS A 96 -6.95 34.62 7.43
CA LYS A 96 -7.66 35.85 7.21
C LYS A 96 -7.09 37.02 8.06
N ASN A 97 -6.58 36.68 9.24
CA ASN A 97 -5.98 37.65 10.16
C ASN A 97 -4.95 36.99 11.07
N LYS A 98 -4.18 37.81 11.79
CA LYS A 98 -3.10 37.33 12.67
C LYS A 98 -3.65 36.56 13.88
N THR A 99 -4.82 36.90 14.39
CA THR A 99 -5.45 36.26 15.56
C THR A 99 -5.78 34.79 15.23
N GLU A 100 -6.38 34.55 14.08
CA GLU A 100 -6.67 33.17 13.62
C GLU A 100 -5.38 32.36 13.41
N MET A 101 -4.35 32.99 12.87
CA MET A 101 -3.05 32.35 12.69
C MET A 101 -2.42 31.98 14.05
N GLU A 102 -2.42 32.86 15.02
CA GLU A 102 -1.89 32.60 16.36
C GLU A 102 -2.67 31.51 17.08
N ALA A 103 -4.00 31.54 17.00
CA ALA A 103 -4.86 30.48 17.55
C ALA A 103 -4.55 29.14 16.94
N TYR A 104 -4.35 29.05 15.63
CA TYR A 104 -3.97 27.83 14.94
C TYR A 104 -2.61 27.28 15.39
N PHE A 105 -1.59 28.14 15.51
CA PHE A 105 -0.28 27.69 15.97
C PHE A 105 -0.28 27.29 17.44
N THR A 106 -1.04 27.99 18.29
CA THR A 106 -1.26 27.57 19.69
C THR A 106 -1.92 26.20 19.75
N MET A 107 -2.95 25.96 18.94
CA MET A 107 -3.58 24.63 18.82
C MET A 107 -2.58 23.54 18.38
N LEU A 108 -1.71 23.84 17.41
CA LEU A 108 -0.68 22.89 16.96
C LEU A 108 0.35 22.59 18.06
N GLU A 109 0.77 23.60 18.83
CA GLU A 109 1.68 23.40 19.95
C GLU A 109 1.04 22.55 21.05
N GLU A 110 -0.23 22.81 21.38
CA GLU A 110 -0.98 21.96 22.31
C GLU A 110 -1.15 20.55 21.79
N ALA A 111 -1.43 20.37 20.50
CA ALA A 111 -1.51 19.05 19.87
C ALA A 111 -0.18 18.27 19.98
N LYS A 112 0.96 18.94 19.79
CA LYS A 112 2.29 18.32 19.99
C LYS A 112 2.53 17.86 21.42
N LYS A 113 2.08 18.63 22.41
CA LYS A 113 2.17 18.23 23.82
C LYS A 113 1.32 17.00 24.13
N ARG A 114 0.23 16.79 23.37
CA ARG A 114 -0.69 15.65 23.50
C ARG A 114 -0.37 14.50 22.55
N ASP A 115 0.83 14.48 21.94
CA ASP A 115 1.22 13.37 21.08
C ASP A 115 1.22 12.06 21.87
N HIS A 116 0.36 11.15 21.47
CA HIS A 116 0.17 9.85 22.13
C HIS A 116 1.45 9.02 22.21
N ARG A 117 2.39 9.18 21.26
CA ARG A 117 3.69 8.50 21.28
C ARG A 117 4.54 8.98 22.45
N LYS A 118 4.57 10.31 22.68
CA LYS A 118 5.27 10.91 23.79
C LYS A 118 4.64 10.52 25.13
N ILE A 119 3.33 10.74 25.26
CA ILE A 119 2.58 10.38 26.47
C ILE A 119 2.68 8.88 26.74
N GLY A 120 2.52 8.04 25.73
CA GLY A 120 2.63 6.59 25.84
C GLY A 120 4.00 6.14 26.38
N ALA A 121 5.08 6.74 25.89
CA ALA A 121 6.43 6.46 26.39
C ALA A 121 6.64 6.96 27.84
N GLU A 122 6.22 8.20 28.15
CA GLU A 122 6.35 8.78 29.49
C GLU A 122 5.53 8.00 30.54
N MET A 123 4.36 7.52 30.20
CA MET A 123 3.49 6.75 31.09
C MET A 123 3.79 5.24 31.10
N GLY A 124 4.58 4.76 30.15
CA GLY A 124 4.87 3.33 29.99
C GLY A 124 3.63 2.54 29.56
N LEU A 125 2.91 3.01 28.54
CA LEU A 125 1.64 2.41 28.08
C LEU A 125 1.87 1.33 27.01
N PHE A 126 2.77 1.58 26.06
CA PHE A 126 3.07 0.64 24.97
C PHE A 126 4.52 0.83 24.49
N ALA A 127 5.02 -0.18 23.79
CA ALA A 127 6.30 -0.15 23.08
C ALA A 127 6.10 -0.66 21.64
N ILE A 128 6.96 -0.18 20.73
CA ILE A 128 7.05 -0.71 19.37
C ILE A 128 8.45 -1.26 19.20
N ASP A 129 8.54 -2.57 19.07
CA ASP A 129 9.78 -3.30 18.83
C ASP A 129 9.88 -3.61 17.33
N THR A 130 10.72 -2.88 16.64
CA THR A 130 10.88 -3.03 15.18
C THR A 130 11.84 -4.16 14.81
N GLU A 131 12.67 -4.64 15.74
CA GLU A 131 13.66 -5.68 15.50
C GLU A 131 13.07 -7.08 15.58
N TYR A 132 12.30 -7.38 16.64
CA TYR A 132 11.77 -8.73 16.89
C TYR A 132 10.28 -8.87 16.56
N VAL A 133 9.49 -7.83 16.80
CA VAL A 133 8.02 -7.88 16.57
C VAL A 133 7.63 -7.29 15.21
N GLY A 134 8.31 -6.23 14.82
CA GLY A 134 8.10 -5.54 13.56
C GLY A 134 7.39 -4.19 13.68
N PRO A 135 7.54 -3.32 12.68
CA PRO A 135 6.97 -1.98 12.70
C PRO A 135 5.43 -2.01 12.62
N GLY A 136 4.80 -1.12 13.40
CA GLY A 136 3.34 -1.00 13.42
C GLY A 136 2.61 -2.10 14.18
N MET A 137 3.31 -2.88 15.01
CA MET A 137 2.74 -3.89 15.89
C MET A 137 3.03 -3.52 17.36
N PRO A 138 2.14 -2.77 18.02
CA PRO A 138 2.38 -2.29 19.38
C PRO A 138 2.31 -3.43 20.41
N LEU A 139 3.26 -3.42 21.34
CA LEU A 139 3.26 -4.23 22.55
C LEU A 139 2.63 -3.41 23.67
N TRP A 140 1.51 -3.84 24.20
CA TRP A 140 0.86 -3.19 25.31
C TRP A 140 1.55 -3.55 26.62
N LEU A 141 2.02 -2.54 27.34
CA LEU A 141 2.62 -2.68 28.65
C LEU A 141 1.52 -2.77 29.73
N PRO A 142 1.83 -3.17 30.99
CA PRO A 142 0.79 -3.41 32.00
C PRO A 142 -0.19 -2.25 32.18
N LYS A 143 0.28 -1.00 32.24
CA LYS A 143 -0.61 0.16 32.38
C LYS A 143 -1.47 0.40 31.13
N GLY A 144 -0.91 0.17 29.96
CA GLY A 144 -1.64 0.28 28.69
C GLY A 144 -2.68 -0.80 28.53
N THR A 145 -2.36 -2.02 28.97
CA THR A 145 -3.31 -3.16 28.98
C THR A 145 -4.55 -2.83 29.80
N VAL A 146 -4.39 -2.28 31.00
CA VAL A 146 -5.54 -1.85 31.84
C VAL A 146 -6.43 -0.83 31.12
N LEU A 147 -5.81 0.15 30.43
CA LEU A 147 -6.59 1.13 29.65
C LEU A 147 -7.38 0.46 28.52
N VAL A 148 -6.76 -0.46 27.79
CA VAL A 148 -7.41 -1.21 26.70
C VAL A 148 -8.57 -2.05 27.26
N GLU A 149 -8.36 -2.78 28.36
CA GLU A 149 -9.38 -3.62 28.98
C GLU A 149 -10.58 -2.80 29.47
N GLU A 150 -10.36 -1.65 30.09
CA GLU A 150 -11.47 -0.78 30.55
C GLU A 150 -12.25 -0.17 29.40
N LEU A 151 -11.56 0.24 28.31
CA LEU A 151 -12.23 0.70 27.08
C LEU A 151 -13.05 -0.41 26.42
N GLU A 152 -12.46 -1.61 26.32
CA GLU A 152 -13.18 -2.79 25.81
C GLU A 152 -14.40 -3.13 26.66
N LYS A 153 -14.26 -3.07 27.97
CA LYS A 153 -15.38 -3.33 28.90
C LYS A 153 -16.52 -2.34 28.69
N LEU A 154 -16.21 -1.04 28.64
CA LEU A 154 -17.19 -0.01 28.37
C LEU A 154 -17.94 -0.25 27.06
N ALA A 155 -17.21 -0.51 25.97
CA ALA A 155 -17.82 -0.78 24.68
C ALA A 155 -18.70 -2.03 24.71
N LYS A 156 -18.22 -3.12 25.30
CA LYS A 156 -18.97 -4.38 25.43
C LYS A 156 -20.27 -4.23 26.23
N GLU A 157 -20.25 -3.45 27.31
CA GLU A 157 -21.43 -3.17 28.12
C GLU A 157 -22.44 -2.30 27.34
N THR A 158 -21.95 -1.28 26.62
CA THR A 158 -22.78 -0.39 25.79
C THR A 158 -23.44 -1.16 24.66
N GLU A 159 -22.68 -1.98 23.93
CA GLU A 159 -23.17 -2.84 22.85
C GLU A 159 -24.22 -3.84 23.34
N PHE A 160 -23.98 -4.45 24.49
CA PHE A 160 -24.94 -5.40 25.07
C PHE A 160 -26.27 -4.70 25.39
N GLN A 161 -26.23 -3.52 25.99
CA GLN A 161 -27.43 -2.73 26.26
C GLN A 161 -28.18 -2.31 24.99
N ALA A 162 -27.45 -2.08 23.89
CA ALA A 162 -28.00 -1.78 22.58
C ALA A 162 -28.47 -3.02 21.79
N GLY A 163 -28.42 -4.22 22.39
CA GLY A 163 -28.90 -5.45 21.79
C GLY A 163 -27.94 -6.10 20.80
N TYR A 164 -26.64 -5.79 20.86
CA TYR A 164 -25.63 -6.48 20.07
C TYR A 164 -25.26 -7.84 20.69
N VAL A 165 -25.07 -8.82 19.83
CA VAL A 165 -24.61 -10.16 20.21
C VAL A 165 -23.12 -10.28 19.92
N ARG A 166 -22.34 -10.67 20.91
CA ARG A 166 -20.88 -10.79 20.77
C ARG A 166 -20.49 -12.07 20.09
N VAL A 167 -19.58 -11.92 19.15
CA VAL A 167 -18.94 -13.04 18.42
C VAL A 167 -17.43 -12.97 18.54
N ARG A 168 -16.76 -14.04 18.13
CA ARG A 168 -15.31 -14.15 18.05
C ARG A 168 -14.91 -14.91 16.81
N THR A 169 -13.91 -14.41 16.10
CA THR A 169 -13.44 -15.02 14.86
C THR A 169 -11.94 -15.32 14.92
N PRO A 170 -11.45 -16.32 14.19
CA PRO A 170 -10.03 -16.64 14.13
C PRO A 170 -9.25 -15.56 13.39
N HIS A 171 -7.93 -15.50 13.64
CA HIS A 171 -7.02 -14.56 13.00
C HIS A 171 -6.65 -14.94 11.56
N LEU A 172 -6.88 -16.20 11.19
CA LEU A 172 -6.50 -16.80 9.91
C LEU A 172 -7.72 -17.34 9.18
N ALA A 173 -7.72 -17.22 7.87
CA ALA A 173 -8.71 -17.88 7.03
C ALA A 173 -8.12 -18.30 5.68
N LYS A 174 -8.74 -19.31 5.05
CA LYS A 174 -8.37 -19.79 3.73
C LYS A 174 -8.60 -18.72 2.67
N GLU A 175 -7.74 -18.69 1.67
CA GLU A 175 -7.81 -17.81 0.50
C GLU A 175 -9.21 -17.77 -0.13
N LYS A 176 -9.88 -18.93 -0.21
CA LYS A 176 -11.24 -19.08 -0.76
C LYS A 176 -12.23 -18.10 -0.13
N MET A 177 -12.15 -17.85 1.17
CA MET A 177 -13.05 -16.91 1.86
C MET A 177 -12.86 -15.48 1.35
N TYR A 178 -11.62 -15.06 1.16
CA TYR A 178 -11.30 -13.71 0.67
C TYR A 178 -11.58 -13.51 -0.81
N LYS A 179 -11.42 -14.56 -1.62
CA LYS A 179 -11.88 -14.57 -3.02
C LYS A 179 -13.41 -14.45 -3.11
N THR A 180 -14.13 -15.22 -2.30
CA THR A 180 -15.60 -15.20 -2.28
C THR A 180 -16.16 -13.85 -1.83
N SER A 181 -15.51 -13.19 -0.88
CA SER A 181 -15.94 -11.89 -0.35
C SER A 181 -15.43 -10.69 -1.15
N GLY A 182 -14.69 -10.90 -2.23
CA GLY A 182 -14.15 -9.85 -3.09
C GLY A 182 -12.94 -9.11 -2.52
N HIS A 183 -12.41 -9.51 -1.35
CA HIS A 183 -11.20 -8.89 -0.79
C HIS A 183 -9.97 -9.19 -1.65
N LEU A 184 -9.91 -10.36 -2.27
CA LEU A 184 -8.91 -10.69 -3.25
C LEU A 184 -9.53 -10.70 -4.65
N PRO A 185 -8.90 -10.06 -5.64
CA PRO A 185 -7.58 -9.39 -5.59
C PRO A 185 -7.61 -7.92 -5.12
N TYR A 186 -8.80 -7.35 -4.84
CA TYR A 186 -8.99 -5.90 -4.69
C TYR A 186 -8.15 -5.25 -3.56
N TYR A 187 -8.00 -5.93 -2.43
CA TYR A 187 -7.22 -5.45 -1.28
C TYR A 187 -5.89 -6.19 -1.10
N ALA A 188 -5.39 -6.90 -2.11
CA ALA A 188 -4.18 -7.72 -2.00
C ALA A 188 -2.97 -6.96 -1.45
N ASP A 189 -2.75 -5.72 -1.92
CA ASP A 189 -1.62 -4.88 -1.51
C ASP A 189 -1.69 -4.43 -0.04
N SER A 190 -2.87 -4.45 0.57
CA SER A 190 -3.11 -4.09 1.96
C SER A 190 -3.18 -5.32 2.89
N MET A 191 -3.04 -6.52 2.37
CA MET A 191 -3.04 -7.76 3.13
C MET A 191 -1.61 -8.27 3.33
N PHE A 192 -1.35 -8.88 4.50
CA PHE A 192 -0.11 -9.62 4.66
C PHE A 192 -0.03 -10.76 3.64
N PRO A 193 1.18 -11.08 3.12
CA PRO A 193 1.36 -12.21 2.22
C PRO A 193 0.76 -13.49 2.80
N PRO A 194 0.23 -14.38 1.96
CA PRO A 194 -0.33 -15.64 2.45
C PRO A 194 0.72 -16.52 3.12
N MET A 195 0.28 -17.25 4.11
CA MET A 195 1.00 -18.38 4.66
C MET A 195 0.59 -19.63 3.90
N GLU A 196 1.55 -20.39 3.43
CA GLU A 196 1.33 -21.71 2.85
C GLU A 196 1.61 -22.75 3.91
N LEU A 197 0.72 -23.74 4.05
CA LEU A 197 0.98 -24.87 4.95
C LEU A 197 2.17 -25.66 4.43
N GLY A 198 3.07 -26.03 5.33
CA GLY A 198 4.21 -26.87 5.01
C GLY A 198 3.76 -28.19 4.39
N GLU A 199 4.53 -28.66 3.45
CA GLU A 199 4.28 -29.90 2.73
C GLU A 199 4.39 -31.11 3.66
N GLU A 200 3.54 -32.12 3.44
CA GLU A 200 3.76 -33.44 4.02
C GLU A 200 5.12 -34.01 3.53
N GLU A 201 5.74 -34.89 4.32
CA GLU A 201 7.07 -35.41 3.96
C GLU A 201 7.15 -36.06 2.57
N LYS A 202 6.02 -36.58 2.07
CA LYS A 202 5.92 -37.13 0.71
C LYS A 202 6.09 -36.05 -0.38
N ASP A 203 5.54 -34.86 -0.14
CA ASP A 203 5.64 -33.74 -1.07
C ASP A 203 7.05 -33.15 -1.06
N LYS A 204 7.71 -33.14 0.12
CA LYS A 204 9.12 -32.74 0.24
C LYS A 204 10.07 -33.66 -0.51
N ALA A 205 9.83 -34.96 -0.45
CA ALA A 205 10.64 -35.97 -1.20
C ALA A 205 10.43 -35.85 -2.71
N ALA A 206 9.17 -35.65 -3.15
CA ALA A 206 8.85 -35.42 -4.56
C ALA A 206 9.46 -34.10 -5.08
N LEU A 207 9.39 -33.02 -4.29
CA LEU A 207 10.04 -31.75 -4.59
C LEU A 207 11.55 -31.90 -4.74
N LYS A 208 12.20 -32.56 -3.81
CA LYS A 208 13.63 -32.76 -3.82
C LYS A 208 14.06 -33.54 -5.09
N ASP A 209 13.33 -34.61 -5.42
CA ASP A 209 13.57 -35.39 -6.63
C ASP A 209 13.38 -34.55 -7.92
N ILE A 210 12.35 -33.73 -7.98
CA ILE A 210 12.10 -32.82 -9.11
C ILE A 210 13.19 -31.73 -9.18
N THR A 211 13.57 -31.12 -8.06
CA THR A 211 14.63 -30.10 -8.02
C THR A 211 15.96 -30.65 -8.46
N GLU A 212 16.38 -31.82 -7.93
CA GLU A 212 17.64 -32.48 -8.30
C GLU A 212 17.65 -32.86 -9.80
N LYS A 213 16.52 -33.33 -10.34
CA LYS A 213 16.40 -33.64 -11.78
C LYS A 213 16.43 -32.39 -12.66
N THR A 214 15.82 -31.29 -12.18
CA THR A 214 15.80 -30.00 -12.89
C THR A 214 17.22 -29.40 -12.92
N GLU A 215 17.92 -29.40 -11.82
CA GLU A 215 19.32 -28.93 -11.73
C GLU A 215 20.26 -29.76 -12.60
N ALA A 216 20.14 -31.10 -12.57
CA ALA A 216 20.94 -31.98 -13.41
C ALA A 216 20.66 -31.79 -14.91
N PHE A 217 19.41 -31.49 -15.26
CA PHE A 217 19.01 -31.19 -16.63
C PHE A 217 19.53 -29.83 -17.10
N GLU A 218 19.40 -28.78 -16.24
CA GLU A 218 19.96 -27.45 -16.50
C GLU A 218 21.47 -27.50 -16.70
N GLU A 219 22.21 -28.24 -15.85
CA GLU A 219 23.65 -28.45 -16.02
C GLU A 219 23.98 -29.16 -17.33
N SER A 220 23.19 -30.16 -17.70
CA SER A 220 23.37 -30.90 -18.98
C SER A 220 23.11 -30.00 -20.17
N LEU A 221 22.05 -29.18 -20.12
CA LEU A 221 21.73 -28.17 -21.14
C LEU A 221 22.83 -27.12 -21.26
N VAL A 222 23.30 -26.56 -20.17
CA VAL A 222 24.37 -25.58 -20.15
C VAL A 222 25.66 -26.17 -20.75
N LYS A 223 26.05 -27.35 -20.34
CA LYS A 223 27.24 -28.06 -20.91
C LYS A 223 27.11 -28.30 -22.41
N THR A 224 25.92 -28.73 -22.85
CA THR A 224 25.67 -28.95 -24.29
C THR A 224 25.69 -27.63 -25.06
N PHE A 225 25.12 -26.58 -24.50
CA PHE A 225 25.12 -25.25 -25.08
C PHE A 225 26.52 -24.64 -25.17
N GLU A 226 27.33 -24.79 -24.15
CA GLU A 226 28.73 -24.37 -24.12
C GLU A 226 29.62 -25.12 -25.12
N GLN A 227 29.28 -26.38 -25.46
CA GLN A 227 29.97 -27.12 -26.50
C GLN A 227 29.61 -26.63 -27.90
N ILE A 228 28.36 -26.26 -28.14
CA ILE A 228 27.87 -25.77 -29.45
C ILE A 228 28.22 -24.30 -29.66
N TYR A 229 28.23 -23.49 -28.60
CA TYR A 229 28.49 -22.06 -28.63
C TYR A 229 29.57 -21.65 -27.60
N PRO A 230 30.88 -21.91 -27.90
CA PRO A 230 31.97 -21.63 -26.94
C PRO A 230 32.09 -20.16 -26.51
N GLU A 231 31.54 -19.23 -27.28
CA GLU A 231 31.51 -17.82 -26.97
C GLU A 231 30.68 -17.46 -25.72
N PHE A 232 29.72 -18.29 -25.39
CA PHE A 232 28.88 -18.08 -24.16
C PHE A 232 29.58 -18.43 -22.85
N LYS A 233 30.72 -19.10 -22.90
CA LYS A 233 31.57 -19.35 -21.71
C LYS A 233 32.14 -18.07 -21.09
N LYS A 234 32.15 -16.97 -21.81
CA LYS A 234 32.87 -15.74 -21.43
C LYS A 234 31.98 -14.56 -21.02
N LYS A 235 30.64 -14.66 -21.10
CA LYS A 235 29.70 -13.58 -20.77
C LYS A 235 28.41 -14.15 -20.17
N PRO A 236 27.82 -13.49 -19.15
CA PRO A 236 26.45 -13.80 -18.75
C PRO A 236 25.50 -13.50 -19.92
N VAL A 237 24.64 -14.47 -20.24
CA VAL A 237 23.68 -14.43 -21.35
C VAL A 237 22.35 -13.96 -20.77
N SER A 238 21.72 -12.99 -21.42
CA SER A 238 20.36 -12.60 -21.07
C SER A 238 19.35 -13.68 -21.51
N GLU A 239 18.22 -13.74 -20.82
CA GLU A 239 17.14 -14.69 -21.11
C GLU A 239 16.70 -14.65 -22.59
N SER A 240 16.63 -13.45 -23.18
CA SER A 240 16.31 -13.24 -24.60
C SER A 240 17.38 -13.79 -25.57
N GLU A 241 18.66 -13.64 -25.23
CA GLU A 241 19.77 -14.21 -26.02
C GLU A 241 19.79 -15.73 -25.93
N PHE A 242 19.47 -16.29 -24.77
CA PHE A 242 19.33 -17.74 -24.58
C PHE A 242 18.21 -18.33 -25.45
N PHE A 243 17.00 -17.72 -25.41
CA PHE A 243 15.90 -18.20 -26.26
C PHE A 243 16.17 -18.04 -27.76
N ALA A 244 16.80 -16.94 -28.17
CA ALA A 244 17.19 -16.74 -29.57
C ALA A 244 18.26 -17.74 -30.06
N ALA A 245 19.11 -18.22 -29.16
CA ALA A 245 20.08 -19.25 -29.45
C ALA A 245 19.46 -20.65 -29.49
N LEU A 246 18.44 -20.93 -28.65
CA LEU A 246 17.66 -22.18 -28.72
C LEU A 246 16.97 -22.38 -30.08
N GLU A 247 16.52 -21.28 -30.72
CA GLU A 247 15.93 -21.36 -32.07
C GLU A 247 16.92 -21.75 -33.17
N LYS A 248 18.22 -21.57 -32.96
CA LYS A 248 19.29 -21.86 -33.90
C LYS A 248 19.89 -23.28 -33.74
N ILE A 249 19.44 -24.04 -32.76
CA ILE A 249 19.89 -25.44 -32.56
C ILE A 249 19.44 -26.30 -33.74
N PRO A 250 20.36 -27.12 -34.32
CA PRO A 250 20.00 -28.04 -35.38
C PRO A 250 18.80 -28.93 -35.02
N ALA A 251 17.91 -29.15 -35.99
CA ALA A 251 16.64 -29.84 -35.80
C ALA A 251 16.81 -31.25 -35.14
N GLN A 252 17.90 -31.96 -35.43
CA GLN A 252 18.22 -33.26 -34.83
C GLN A 252 18.47 -33.21 -33.32
N ILE A 253 19.04 -32.12 -32.81
CA ILE A 253 19.26 -31.93 -31.36
C ILE A 253 17.97 -31.39 -30.74
N ARG A 254 17.22 -30.57 -31.48
CA ARG A 254 15.90 -30.05 -31.04
C ARG A 254 14.91 -31.22 -30.89
N GLU A 255 14.89 -32.21 -31.78
CA GLU A 255 14.04 -33.40 -31.66
C GLU A 255 14.41 -34.28 -30.47
N SER A 256 15.69 -34.46 -30.16
CA SER A 256 16.11 -35.20 -28.97
C SER A 256 15.84 -34.46 -27.65
N LEU A 257 15.83 -33.11 -27.66
CA LEU A 257 15.46 -32.27 -26.53
C LEU A 257 13.94 -32.12 -26.38
N THR A 258 13.16 -32.28 -27.48
CA THR A 258 11.74 -31.92 -27.47
C THR A 258 10.80 -33.04 -27.07
N ASP A 259 11.17 -34.33 -27.12
CA ASP A 259 10.11 -35.32 -27.13
C ASP A 259 9.81 -36.08 -25.82
N THR A 260 10.70 -36.24 -24.89
CA THR A 260 10.36 -37.01 -23.67
C THR A 260 10.73 -36.29 -22.38
N ALA A 261 11.93 -35.72 -22.29
CA ALA A 261 12.40 -35.08 -21.05
C ALA A 261 11.78 -33.70 -20.82
N ILE A 262 11.68 -32.88 -21.88
CA ILE A 262 11.07 -31.52 -21.77
C ILE A 262 9.56 -31.63 -21.57
N LYS A 263 8.86 -32.54 -22.28
CA LYS A 263 7.42 -32.78 -22.07
C LYS A 263 7.16 -33.29 -20.66
N LYS A 264 8.00 -34.16 -20.13
CA LYS A 264 7.90 -34.65 -18.75
C LYS A 264 8.22 -33.57 -17.75
N MET A 265 9.25 -32.77 -17.96
CA MET A 265 9.60 -31.64 -17.11
C MET A 265 8.51 -30.56 -17.11
N PHE A 266 7.91 -30.25 -18.28
CA PHE A 266 6.73 -29.36 -18.36
C PHE A 266 5.50 -29.96 -17.69
N ALA A 267 5.26 -31.27 -17.87
CA ALA A 267 4.15 -31.94 -17.19
C ALA A 267 4.35 -31.95 -15.67
N ASP A 268 5.57 -32.22 -15.20
CA ASP A 268 5.93 -32.21 -13.79
C ASP A 268 5.86 -30.77 -13.21
N ALA A 269 6.34 -29.75 -13.94
CA ALA A 269 6.24 -28.34 -13.55
C ALA A 269 4.79 -27.83 -13.56
N VAL A 270 3.97 -28.28 -14.53
CA VAL A 270 2.54 -27.98 -14.60
C VAL A 270 1.79 -28.70 -13.47
N THR A 271 2.11 -29.96 -13.20
CA THR A 271 1.54 -30.72 -12.06
C THR A 271 1.94 -30.08 -10.74
N PHE A 272 3.16 -29.58 -10.62
CA PHE A 272 3.65 -28.84 -9.46
C PHE A 272 2.97 -27.47 -9.26
N ARG A 273 2.71 -26.72 -10.34
CA ARG A 273 1.91 -25.49 -10.30
C ARG A 273 0.44 -25.74 -9.91
N HIS A 274 -0.08 -26.96 -10.20
CA HIS A 274 -1.44 -27.36 -9.88
C HIS A 274 -1.60 -28.05 -8.51
N LEU A 275 -0.52 -28.33 -7.79
CA LEU A 275 -0.61 -28.53 -6.34
C LEU A 275 -1.00 -27.16 -5.74
N GLU A 276 -2.31 -26.88 -5.75
CA GLU A 276 -2.87 -25.71 -5.09
C GLU A 276 -2.57 -25.82 -3.59
N ARG A 277 -1.43 -25.24 -3.19
CA ARG A 277 -1.08 -25.12 -1.79
C ARG A 277 -2.17 -24.36 -1.08
N GLU A 278 -2.66 -24.92 0.01
CA GLU A 278 -3.67 -24.25 0.81
C GLU A 278 -3.08 -22.97 1.40
N LYS A 279 -3.58 -21.82 0.92
CA LYS A 279 -3.13 -20.50 1.37
C LYS A 279 -4.04 -19.98 2.46
N TYR A 280 -3.42 -19.53 3.54
CA TYR A 280 -4.06 -18.85 4.64
C TYR A 280 -3.58 -17.41 4.71
N TYR A 281 -4.51 -16.50 4.95
CA TYR A 281 -4.24 -15.08 5.11
C TYR A 281 -4.56 -14.63 6.53
N LEU A 282 -3.79 -13.68 7.04
CA LEU A 282 -4.16 -12.93 8.24
C LEU A 282 -5.41 -12.09 7.96
N LYS A 283 -6.29 -12.04 8.93
CA LYS A 283 -7.56 -11.32 8.85
C LYS A 283 -7.33 -9.82 8.71
N ALA A 284 -7.67 -9.23 7.56
CA ALA A 284 -7.59 -7.79 7.32
C ALA A 284 -8.86 -7.04 7.74
N MET A 285 -10.02 -7.73 7.75
CA MET A 285 -11.35 -7.21 8.11
C MET A 285 -12.19 -8.32 8.75
N ASN A 286 -13.15 -7.94 9.59
CA ASN A 286 -14.06 -8.89 10.26
C ASN A 286 -15.23 -9.30 9.36
N CYS A 287 -15.59 -8.52 8.35
CA CYS A 287 -16.76 -8.72 7.49
C CYS A 287 -16.91 -10.15 6.94
N PRO A 288 -15.90 -10.77 6.30
CA PRO A 288 -16.06 -12.12 5.75
C PRO A 288 -16.38 -13.17 6.81
N HIS A 289 -15.80 -13.01 8.01
CA HIS A 289 -16.01 -13.92 9.12
C HIS A 289 -17.43 -13.77 9.70
N HIS A 290 -17.91 -12.54 9.90
CA HIS A 290 -19.26 -12.28 10.39
C HIS A 290 -20.32 -12.82 9.43
N HIS A 291 -20.11 -12.68 8.11
CA HIS A 291 -21.01 -13.30 7.12
C HIS A 291 -21.03 -14.84 7.22
N ARG A 292 -19.90 -15.46 7.57
CA ARG A 292 -19.85 -16.91 7.79
C ARG A 292 -20.56 -17.31 9.10
N ILE A 293 -20.48 -16.47 10.13
CA ILE A 293 -21.25 -16.69 11.38
C ILE A 293 -22.76 -16.55 11.08
N PHE A 294 -23.16 -15.52 10.34
CA PHE A 294 -24.55 -15.36 9.94
C PHE A 294 -25.09 -16.57 9.16
N ALA A 295 -24.29 -17.11 8.27
CA ALA A 295 -24.64 -18.26 7.43
C ALA A 295 -24.47 -19.63 8.14
N ALA A 296 -23.96 -19.68 9.37
CA ALA A 296 -23.71 -20.93 10.09
C ALA A 296 -25.01 -21.60 10.56
N GLU A 297 -26.07 -20.83 10.72
CA GLU A 297 -27.41 -21.28 11.14
C GLU A 297 -28.46 -20.85 10.15
N PRO A 298 -29.48 -21.69 9.86
CA PRO A 298 -30.64 -21.26 9.10
C PRO A 298 -31.36 -20.12 9.82
N ARG A 299 -31.63 -19.03 9.12
CA ARG A 299 -32.24 -17.83 9.70
C ARG A 299 -33.54 -17.47 8.96
N SER A 300 -34.46 -16.92 9.71
CA SER A 300 -35.72 -16.37 9.20
C SER A 300 -35.64 -14.85 9.21
N TYR A 301 -36.46 -14.18 8.40
CA TYR A 301 -36.65 -12.72 8.48
C TYR A 301 -37.10 -12.23 9.88
N ARG A 302 -37.67 -13.12 10.68
CA ARG A 302 -38.09 -12.85 12.08
C ARG A 302 -36.91 -12.76 13.06
N ASP A 303 -35.74 -13.24 12.65
CA ASP A 303 -34.51 -13.18 13.46
C ASP A 303 -33.76 -11.86 13.23
N LEU A 304 -34.32 -10.98 12.39
CA LEU A 304 -33.75 -9.68 12.08
C LEU A 304 -34.46 -8.55 12.86
N PRO A 305 -33.76 -7.49 13.27
CA PRO A 305 -32.35 -7.24 13.01
C PRO A 305 -31.42 -8.09 13.88
N LEU A 306 -30.36 -8.61 13.28
CA LEU A 306 -29.29 -9.30 14.02
C LEU A 306 -28.02 -8.42 14.01
N ARG A 307 -27.55 -8.02 15.18
CA ARG A 307 -26.39 -7.16 15.38
C ARG A 307 -25.25 -7.98 15.96
N LEU A 308 -24.24 -8.29 15.14
CA LEU A 308 -23.04 -9.03 15.55
C LEU A 308 -21.91 -8.04 15.85
N ALA A 309 -21.32 -8.09 17.03
CA ALA A 309 -20.21 -7.22 17.43
C ALA A 309 -18.99 -8.04 17.86
N GLU A 310 -17.82 -7.55 17.52
CA GLU A 310 -16.53 -8.17 17.87
C GLU A 310 -15.48 -7.10 18.16
N TYR A 311 -14.68 -7.34 19.21
CA TYR A 311 -13.33 -6.79 19.29
C TYR A 311 -12.40 -7.71 18.51
N GLY A 312 -12.33 -7.48 17.20
CA GLY A 312 -11.61 -8.33 16.27
C GLY A 312 -10.19 -7.83 16.00
N CYS A 313 -9.19 -8.68 16.24
CA CYS A 313 -7.83 -8.35 15.84
C CYS A 313 -7.69 -8.47 14.30
N CYS A 314 -7.35 -7.37 13.65
CA CYS A 314 -7.13 -7.28 12.22
C CYS A 314 -5.67 -6.91 11.91
N TYR A 315 -5.20 -7.34 10.74
CA TYR A 315 -3.83 -7.14 10.29
C TYR A 315 -3.82 -6.52 8.90
N ARG A 316 -3.16 -5.37 8.76
CA ARG A 316 -3.05 -4.65 7.49
C ARG A 316 -1.59 -4.37 7.18
N TYR A 317 -1.16 -4.71 5.98
CA TYR A 317 0.21 -4.47 5.53
C TYR A 317 0.38 -3.02 5.07
N GLU A 318 0.27 -2.09 6.04
CA GLU A 318 0.48 -0.67 5.80
C GLU A 318 1.93 -0.39 5.39
N GLN A 319 2.13 0.54 4.46
CA GLN A 319 3.47 0.94 4.03
C GLN A 319 4.24 1.56 5.20
N SER A 320 5.54 1.28 5.29
CA SER A 320 6.36 1.73 6.42
C SER A 320 6.37 3.25 6.61
N GLY A 321 6.31 4.02 5.52
CA GLY A 321 6.24 5.49 5.54
C GLY A 321 4.90 6.07 6.01
N GLU A 322 3.87 5.25 6.13
CA GLU A 322 2.54 5.65 6.59
C GLU A 322 2.28 5.34 8.07
N LEU A 323 3.13 4.53 8.69
CA LEU A 323 2.98 4.13 10.08
C LEU A 323 3.12 5.32 11.02
N PHE A 324 2.19 5.47 11.96
CA PHE A 324 2.17 6.61 12.88
C PHE A 324 1.67 6.21 14.26
N GLY A 325 2.57 5.82 15.14
CA GLY A 325 2.29 5.44 16.53
C GLY A 325 1.18 4.40 16.62
N LEU A 326 0.11 4.71 17.35
CA LEU A 326 -1.12 3.90 17.45
C LEU A 326 -2.20 4.32 16.43
N MET A 327 -2.00 5.41 15.71
CA MET A 327 -2.99 5.95 14.77
C MET A 327 -3.01 5.18 13.44
N ARG A 328 -1.86 4.66 13.01
CA ARG A 328 -1.76 3.82 11.83
C ARG A 328 -0.79 2.68 12.09
N VAL A 329 -1.33 1.50 12.24
CA VAL A 329 -0.66 0.29 12.71
C VAL A 329 -0.88 -0.87 11.76
N ARG A 330 -0.08 -1.92 11.88
CA ARG A 330 -0.24 -3.17 11.13
C ARG A 330 -1.04 -4.23 11.87
N SER A 331 -1.16 -4.10 13.20
CA SER A 331 -2.00 -4.95 14.04
C SER A 331 -2.88 -4.06 14.90
N LEU A 332 -4.19 -4.23 14.82
CA LEU A 332 -5.18 -3.41 15.52
C LEU A 332 -6.32 -4.28 16.06
N ASN A 333 -6.79 -3.96 17.26
CA ASN A 333 -8.04 -4.46 17.78
C ASN A 333 -9.15 -3.52 17.35
N MET A 334 -10.01 -4.00 16.46
CA MET A 334 -11.10 -3.22 15.91
C MET A 334 -12.38 -3.51 16.66
N ASN A 335 -12.99 -2.48 17.26
CA ASN A 335 -14.37 -2.55 17.70
C ASN A 335 -15.26 -2.43 16.47
N ASP A 336 -15.82 -3.52 16.01
CA ASP A 336 -16.52 -3.63 14.73
C ASP A 336 -17.83 -4.41 14.89
N ALA A 337 -18.83 -4.00 14.13
CA ALA A 337 -20.14 -4.66 14.14
C ALA A 337 -20.71 -4.78 12.74
N HIS A 338 -21.49 -5.85 12.53
CA HIS A 338 -22.26 -6.07 11.31
C HIS A 338 -23.72 -6.27 11.67
N ILE A 339 -24.57 -5.43 11.10
CA ILE A 339 -26.01 -5.45 11.31
C ILE A 339 -26.68 -6.05 10.09
N TYR A 340 -27.42 -7.12 10.30
CA TYR A 340 -28.25 -7.78 9.29
C TYR A 340 -29.68 -7.38 9.55
N CYS A 341 -30.30 -6.67 8.61
CA CYS A 341 -31.66 -6.14 8.73
C CYS A 341 -32.42 -6.26 7.41
N THR A 342 -33.74 -6.09 7.45
CA THR A 342 -34.58 -5.94 6.26
C THR A 342 -34.52 -4.49 5.75
N GLU A 343 -34.96 -4.22 4.52
CA GLU A 343 -34.93 -2.87 3.93
C GLU A 343 -35.74 -1.85 4.76
N ASP A 344 -36.87 -2.27 5.30
CA ASP A 344 -37.73 -1.44 6.13
C ASP A 344 -37.09 -1.14 7.52
N GLN A 345 -36.23 -2.01 8.03
CA GLN A 345 -35.49 -1.81 9.26
C GLN A 345 -34.26 -0.91 9.10
N PHE A 346 -33.74 -0.76 7.87
CA PHE A 346 -32.45 -0.10 7.61
C PHE A 346 -32.38 1.33 8.18
N ALA A 347 -33.44 2.12 8.03
CA ALA A 347 -33.44 3.51 8.48
C ALA A 347 -33.32 3.63 10.03
N ASP A 348 -33.90 2.70 10.77
CA ASP A 348 -33.85 2.69 12.22
C ASP A 348 -32.48 2.15 12.70
N GLU A 349 -31.97 1.11 12.09
CA GLU A 349 -30.65 0.56 12.40
C GLU A 349 -29.51 1.55 12.08
N PHE A 350 -29.68 2.39 11.05
CA PHE A 350 -28.70 3.42 10.71
C PHE A 350 -28.71 4.60 11.68
N LYS A 351 -29.83 4.85 12.39
CA LYS A 351 -29.93 5.90 13.40
C LYS A 351 -29.50 5.46 14.79
N ALA A 352 -29.53 4.16 15.06
CA ALA A 352 -29.16 3.60 16.35
C ALA A 352 -27.66 3.64 16.60
#